data_7fc1b758b545376d6623f40a787af7c4
#
_entry.id   7fc1b758b545376d6623f40a787af7c4
#
_cell.length_a   1.000
_cell.length_b   1.000
_cell.length_c   1.000
_cell.angle_alpha   90.00
_cell.angle_beta   90.00
_cell.angle_gamma   90.00
#
_symmetry.space_group_name_H-M   'P 1'
#
loop_
_entity.id
_entity.type
_entity.pdbx_description
1 polymer ?
#
loop_
_entity_poly.entity_id
_entity_poly.type
_entity_poly.pdbx_seq_one_letter_code
_entity_poly.pdbx_strand_id
1 'polypeptide(L)'
;MILSINGRDFNLIFGLAFLREINKLHSAELEGMKTVYGAMTLISAGVAINDPLAFVDIIKAGTITAPQKPSDADIEAYLADLIDKGKYKEKIDSIIDELKASSLLKLAMNVQE
;
A
#
# COMPACT_ATOMS: atom_id res chain seq x y z
N MET A 1 7.42 -8.00 5.09
CA MET A 1 6.56 -7.57 6.20
C MET A 1 5.31 -8.44 6.25
N ILE A 2 4.95 -8.97 7.40
CA ILE A 2 3.81 -9.87 7.53
C ILE A 2 2.69 -9.16 8.27
N LEU A 3 1.48 -9.21 7.71
CA LEU A 3 0.26 -8.74 8.36
C LEU A 3 -0.67 -9.92 8.62
N SER A 4 -1.23 -9.98 9.81
CA SER A 4 -2.24 -10.98 10.16
C SER A 4 -3.62 -10.37 9.95
N ILE A 5 -4.33 -10.88 8.95
CA ILE A 5 -5.64 -10.36 8.54
C ILE A 5 -6.63 -11.52 8.56
N ASN A 6 -7.69 -11.39 9.34
CA ASN A 6 -8.74 -12.41 9.47
C ASN A 6 -8.15 -13.79 9.83
N GLY A 7 -7.19 -13.80 10.76
CA GLY A 7 -6.59 -15.04 11.26
C GLY A 7 -5.58 -15.69 10.32
N ARG A 8 -5.21 -15.02 9.23
CA ARG A 8 -4.22 -15.52 8.27
C ARG A 8 -3.08 -14.53 8.11
N ASP A 9 -1.88 -15.05 7.91
CA ASP A 9 -0.69 -14.23 7.72
C ASP A 9 -0.47 -13.98 6.23
N PHE A 10 -0.31 -12.72 5.86
CA PHE A 10 0.00 -12.30 4.50
C PHE A 10 1.33 -11.57 4.47
N ASN A 11 2.23 -12.02 3.61
CA ASN A 11 3.53 -11.37 3.44
C ASN A 11 3.43 -10.31 2.36
N LEU A 12 3.65 -9.05 2.74
CA LEU A 12 3.64 -7.94 1.78
C LEU A 12 5.02 -7.82 1.14
N ILE A 13 5.02 -7.80 -0.19
CA ILE A 13 6.25 -7.71 -0.98
C ILE A 13 6.20 -6.40 -1.77
N PHE A 14 7.22 -5.57 -1.55
CA PHE A 14 7.31 -4.23 -2.15
C PHE A 14 8.39 -4.21 -3.22
N GLY A 15 8.02 -4.52 -4.45
CA GLY A 15 8.92 -4.56 -5.60
C GLY A 15 8.20 -4.11 -6.87
N LEU A 16 8.66 -4.56 -8.03
CA LEU A 16 8.07 -4.15 -9.31
C LEU A 16 6.61 -4.58 -9.45
N ALA A 17 6.27 -5.78 -8.95
CA ALA A 17 4.87 -6.24 -9.00
C ALA A 17 3.97 -5.30 -8.19
N PHE A 18 4.45 -4.83 -7.04
CA PHE A 18 3.74 -3.84 -6.23
C PHE A 18 3.51 -2.55 -7.02
N LEU A 19 4.55 -2.01 -7.64
CA LEU A 19 4.44 -0.77 -8.42
C LEU A 19 3.48 -0.93 -9.60
N ARG A 20 3.54 -2.06 -10.30
CA ARG A 20 2.63 -2.32 -11.41
C ARG A 20 1.19 -2.37 -10.96
N GLU A 21 0.93 -3.01 -9.81
CA GLU A 21 -0.44 -3.11 -9.30
C GLU A 21 -0.95 -1.76 -8.81
N ILE A 22 -0.12 -0.95 -8.15
CA ILE A 22 -0.50 0.41 -7.74
C ILE A 22 -0.87 1.24 -8.97
N ASN A 23 -0.06 1.18 -10.03
CA ASN A 23 -0.37 1.90 -11.26
C ASN A 23 -1.67 1.42 -11.89
N LYS A 24 -1.93 0.12 -11.87
CA LYS A 24 -3.16 -0.46 -12.40
C LYS A 24 -4.38 -0.01 -11.61
N LEU A 25 -4.28 0.01 -10.27
CA LEU A 25 -5.38 0.44 -9.41
C LEU A 25 -5.75 1.92 -9.61
N HIS A 26 -4.78 2.72 -10.00
CA HIS A 26 -4.95 4.16 -10.19
C HIS A 26 -4.88 4.60 -11.65
N SER A 27 -5.12 3.68 -12.58
CA SER A 27 -4.96 3.98 -14.01
C SER A 27 -5.84 5.13 -14.50
N ALA A 28 -7.04 5.28 -13.93
CA ALA A 28 -7.95 6.36 -14.31
C ALA A 28 -7.43 7.72 -13.84
N GLU A 29 -6.85 7.79 -12.64
CA GLU A 29 -6.30 9.02 -12.10
C GLU A 29 -4.97 9.38 -12.76
N LEU A 30 -4.34 8.42 -13.43
CA LEU A 30 -3.05 8.60 -14.08
C LEU A 30 -3.16 8.88 -15.58
N GLU A 31 -4.35 9.15 -16.08
CA GLU A 31 -4.53 9.50 -17.47
C GLU A 31 -3.67 10.70 -17.83
N GLY A 32 -2.75 10.52 -18.79
CA GLY A 32 -1.78 11.53 -19.13
C GLY A 32 -0.48 11.49 -18.34
N MET A 33 -0.42 10.71 -17.27
CA MET A 33 0.76 10.55 -16.42
C MET A 33 1.27 9.11 -16.50
N LYS A 34 1.89 8.74 -17.59
CA LYS A 34 2.29 7.36 -17.85
C LYS A 34 3.65 7.03 -17.25
N THR A 35 3.77 7.10 -15.94
CA THR A 35 5.01 6.76 -15.24
C THR A 35 4.73 5.80 -14.10
N VAL A 36 5.75 5.03 -13.72
CA VAL A 36 5.66 4.15 -12.55
C VAL A 36 5.60 4.95 -11.24
N TYR A 37 5.93 6.24 -11.29
CA TYR A 37 5.98 7.09 -10.11
C TYR A 37 4.67 7.80 -9.81
N GLY A 38 3.79 7.96 -10.80
CA GLY A 38 2.55 8.72 -10.64
C GLY A 38 1.66 8.15 -9.55
N ALA A 39 1.43 6.83 -9.56
CA ALA A 39 0.59 6.18 -8.56
C ALA A 39 1.20 6.26 -7.16
N MET A 40 2.53 6.15 -7.04
CA MET A 40 3.19 6.29 -5.74
C MET A 40 3.05 7.70 -5.18
N THR A 41 3.00 8.71 -6.03
CA THR A 41 2.73 10.08 -5.61
C THR A 41 1.33 10.19 -4.99
N LEU A 42 0.33 9.57 -5.63
CA LEU A 42 -1.04 9.55 -5.09
C LEU A 42 -1.11 8.80 -3.76
N ILE A 43 -0.44 7.66 -3.66
CA ILE A 43 -0.40 6.88 -2.42
C ILE A 43 0.27 7.68 -1.30
N SER A 44 1.39 8.32 -1.58
CA SER A 44 2.10 9.13 -0.59
C SER A 44 1.25 10.29 -0.09
N ALA A 45 0.52 10.96 -0.98
CA ALA A 45 -0.39 12.02 -0.61
C ALA A 45 -1.53 11.49 0.27
N GLY A 46 -2.10 10.35 -0.08
CA GLY A 46 -3.17 9.73 0.69
C GLY A 46 -2.71 9.34 2.09
N VAL A 47 -1.51 8.78 2.22
CA VAL A 47 -0.94 8.44 3.52
C VAL A 47 -0.76 9.70 4.37
N ALA A 48 -0.29 10.79 3.77
CA ALA A 48 -0.05 12.04 4.49
C ALA A 48 -1.32 12.63 5.09
N ILE A 49 -2.47 12.40 4.45
CA ILE A 49 -3.76 12.90 4.96
C ILE A 49 -4.58 11.82 5.66
N ASN A 50 -3.96 10.67 5.96
CA ASN A 50 -4.62 9.53 6.63
C ASN A 50 -5.81 8.98 5.85
N ASP A 51 -5.72 8.97 4.52
CA ASP A 51 -6.76 8.39 3.66
C ASP A 51 -6.73 6.86 3.79
N PRO A 52 -7.79 6.23 4.31
CA PRO A 52 -7.80 4.78 4.47
C PRO A 52 -7.74 4.01 3.14
N LEU A 53 -8.16 4.63 2.05
CA LEU A 53 -8.06 3.99 0.73
C LEU A 53 -6.61 3.78 0.31
N ALA A 54 -5.70 4.69 0.69
CA ALA A 54 -4.27 4.51 0.42
C ALA A 54 -3.75 3.26 1.14
N PHE A 55 -4.16 3.04 2.39
CA PHE A 55 -3.78 1.86 3.16
C PHE A 55 -4.30 0.57 2.48
N VAL A 56 -5.56 0.59 2.05
CA VAL A 56 -6.18 -0.54 1.35
C VAL A 56 -5.39 -0.88 0.09
N ASP A 57 -5.04 0.11 -0.71
CA ASP A 57 -4.30 -0.08 -1.96
C ASP A 57 -2.93 -0.67 -1.70
N ILE A 58 -2.25 -0.21 -0.64
CA ILE A 58 -0.94 -0.76 -0.26
C ILE A 58 -1.05 -2.25 0.06
N ILE A 59 -2.06 -2.64 0.83
CA ILE A 59 -2.25 -4.06 1.18
C ILE A 59 -2.57 -4.88 -0.07
N LYS A 60 -3.46 -4.40 -0.93
CA LYS A 60 -3.84 -5.12 -2.15
C LYS A 60 -2.64 -5.30 -3.07
N ALA A 61 -1.88 -4.25 -3.29
CA ALA A 61 -0.70 -4.31 -4.16
C ALA A 61 0.43 -5.14 -3.53
N GLY A 62 0.60 -5.05 -2.21
CA GLY A 62 1.64 -5.80 -1.49
C GLY A 62 1.39 -7.31 -1.48
N THR A 63 0.14 -7.73 -1.65
CA THR A 63 -0.22 -9.15 -1.66
C THR A 63 -0.48 -9.70 -3.07
N ILE A 64 -0.18 -8.93 -4.11
CA ILE A 64 -0.56 -9.31 -5.48
C ILE A 64 0.10 -10.62 -5.94
N THR A 65 1.29 -10.94 -5.42
CA THR A 65 2.00 -12.17 -5.77
C THR A 65 1.73 -13.31 -4.80
N ALA A 66 0.92 -13.09 -3.78
CA ALA A 66 0.59 -14.13 -2.80
C ALA A 66 -0.35 -15.17 -3.41
N PRO A 67 -0.19 -16.47 -3.05
CA PRO A 67 -1.08 -17.50 -3.54
C PRO A 67 -2.52 -17.30 -3.08
N GLN A 68 -2.71 -16.72 -1.89
CA GLN A 68 -4.03 -16.32 -1.39
C GLN A 68 -3.99 -14.83 -1.08
N LYS A 69 -5.05 -14.12 -1.42
CA LYS A 69 -5.14 -12.68 -1.19
C LYS A 69 -6.27 -12.39 -0.21
N PRO A 70 -6.11 -11.37 0.66
CA PRO A 70 -7.22 -10.98 1.53
C PRO A 70 -8.33 -10.36 0.67
N SER A 71 -9.59 -10.59 1.05
CA SER A 71 -10.72 -9.95 0.39
C SER A 71 -10.79 -8.48 0.80
N ASP A 72 -11.51 -7.68 0.02
CA ASP A 72 -11.74 -6.28 0.36
C ASP A 72 -12.43 -6.17 1.72
N ALA A 73 -13.39 -7.05 2.01
CA ALA A 73 -14.07 -7.07 3.30
C ALA A 73 -13.11 -7.37 4.45
N ASP A 74 -12.17 -8.30 4.25
CA ASP A 74 -11.16 -8.63 5.26
C ASP A 74 -10.24 -7.45 5.53
N ILE A 75 -9.81 -6.75 4.49
CA ILE A 75 -8.95 -5.57 4.62
C ILE A 75 -9.70 -4.46 5.36
N GLU A 76 -10.96 -4.23 5.01
CA GLU A 76 -11.77 -3.21 5.66
C GLU A 76 -11.94 -3.50 7.15
N ALA A 77 -12.25 -4.74 7.50
CA ALA A 77 -12.39 -5.14 8.91
C ALA A 77 -11.08 -4.98 9.67
N TYR A 78 -9.96 -5.34 9.06
CA TYR A 78 -8.64 -5.18 9.66
C TYR A 78 -8.33 -3.70 9.94
N LEU A 79 -8.62 -2.86 8.96
CA LEU A 79 -8.40 -1.42 9.07
C LEU A 79 -9.27 -0.81 10.17
N ALA A 80 -10.55 -1.17 10.21
CA ALA A 80 -11.46 -0.68 11.24
C ALA A 80 -10.98 -1.09 12.64
N ASP A 81 -10.49 -2.32 12.79
CA ASP A 81 -9.97 -2.79 14.06
C ASP A 81 -8.74 -1.99 14.50
N LEU A 82 -7.83 -1.67 13.59
CA LEU A 82 -6.67 -0.84 13.89
C LEU A 82 -7.08 0.56 14.36
N ILE A 83 -8.06 1.14 13.70
CA ILE A 83 -8.57 2.48 14.05
C ILE A 83 -9.20 2.42 15.43
N ASP A 84 -10.05 1.44 15.69
CA ASP A 84 -10.75 1.30 16.96
C ASP A 84 -9.80 1.10 18.14
N LYS A 85 -8.66 0.42 17.90
CA LYS A 85 -7.65 0.18 18.92
C LYS A 85 -6.62 1.31 19.03
N GLY A 86 -6.72 2.34 18.20
CA GLY A 86 -5.78 3.45 18.18
C GLY A 86 -4.41 3.06 17.65
N LYS A 87 -4.31 2.02 16.84
CA LYS A 87 -3.04 1.51 16.32
C LYS A 87 -2.82 1.77 14.82
N TYR A 88 -3.73 2.50 14.21
CA TYR A 88 -3.67 2.76 12.77
C TYR A 88 -2.37 3.48 12.37
N LYS A 89 -2.07 4.60 13.06
CA LYS A 89 -0.90 5.40 12.73
C LYS A 89 0.40 4.61 12.90
N GLU A 90 0.49 3.86 13.99
CA GLU A 90 1.67 3.01 14.25
C GLU A 90 1.87 1.99 13.11
N LYS A 91 0.79 1.37 12.68
CA LYS A 91 0.86 0.36 11.62
C LYS A 91 1.21 0.98 10.27
N ILE A 92 0.58 2.11 9.91
CA ILE A 92 0.88 2.76 8.63
C ILE A 92 2.33 3.27 8.61
N ASP A 93 2.83 3.78 9.72
CA ASP A 93 4.22 4.23 9.81
C ASP A 93 5.18 3.05 9.59
N SER A 94 4.88 1.88 10.16
CA SER A 94 5.68 0.66 9.94
C SER A 94 5.69 0.25 8.48
N ILE A 95 4.55 0.33 7.81
CA ILE A 95 4.44 -0.01 6.39
C ILE A 95 5.25 0.98 5.55
N ILE A 96 5.17 2.26 5.86
CA ILE A 96 5.93 3.28 5.14
C ILE A 96 7.43 3.06 5.31
N ASP A 97 7.88 2.68 6.51
CA ASP A 97 9.29 2.36 6.74
C ASP A 97 9.75 1.19 5.86
N GLU A 98 8.91 0.16 5.72
CA GLU A 98 9.21 -0.97 4.84
C GLU A 98 9.26 -0.54 3.36
N LEU A 99 8.34 0.32 2.94
CA LEU A 99 8.33 0.86 1.59
C LEU A 99 9.64 1.61 1.30
N LYS A 100 10.07 2.45 2.23
CA LYS A 100 11.31 3.23 2.09
C LYS A 100 12.57 2.37 2.12
N ALA A 101 12.49 1.16 2.68
CA ALA A 101 13.61 0.24 2.69
C ALA A 101 13.85 -0.41 1.32
N SER A 102 12.85 -0.41 0.44
CA SER A 102 12.99 -0.91 -0.92
C SER A 102 13.64 0.17 -1.80
N SER A 103 14.76 -0.16 -2.45
CA SER A 103 15.46 0.80 -3.32
C SER A 103 14.56 1.32 -4.43
N LEU A 104 13.77 0.42 -5.06
CA LEU A 104 12.89 0.79 -6.15
C LEU A 104 11.77 1.72 -5.67
N LEU A 105 11.16 1.41 -4.52
CA LEU A 105 10.06 2.20 -4.01
C LEU A 105 10.54 3.51 -3.41
N LYS A 106 11.73 3.51 -2.82
CA LYS A 106 12.33 4.74 -2.31
C LYS A 106 12.55 5.72 -3.46
N LEU A 107 13.06 5.23 -4.58
CA LEU A 107 13.24 6.06 -5.77
C LEU A 107 11.90 6.62 -6.26
N ALA A 108 10.87 5.77 -6.31
CA ALA A 108 9.54 6.20 -6.76
C ALA A 108 8.92 7.25 -5.83
N MET A 109 9.17 7.16 -4.53
CA MET A 109 8.63 8.11 -3.55
C MET A 109 9.40 9.43 -3.48
N ASN A 110 10.68 9.41 -3.89
CA ASN A 110 11.57 10.56 -3.80
C ASN A 110 11.98 11.05 -5.18
N VAL A 111 11.11 10.89 -6.15
CA VAL A 111 11.40 11.26 -7.53
C VAL A 111 11.71 12.74 -7.70
N GLN A 112 11.29 13.57 -6.76
CA GLN A 112 11.54 15.00 -6.76
C GLN A 112 12.99 15.37 -6.43
N GLU A 113 13.69 14.46 -5.81
CA GLU A 113 15.07 14.68 -5.43
C GLU A 113 16.02 14.42 -6.60
#